data_28355f7154632fe2ae21a3c2db49d0e6
#
_entry.id   28355f7154632fe2ae21a3c2db49d0e6
#
_cell.length_a   1.000
_cell.length_b   1.000
_cell.length_c   1.000
_cell.angle_alpha   90.00
_cell.angle_beta   90.00
_cell.angle_gamma   90.00
#
_symmetry.space_group_name_H-M   'P 1'
#
loop_
_entity.id
_entity.type
_entity.pdbx_description
1 polymer ?
#
loop_
_entity_poly.entity_id
_entity_poly.type
_entity_poly.pdbx_seq_one_letter_code
_entity_poly.pdbx_strand_id
1 'polypeptide(L)'
;MQDEQIARVCHEVNRAYCEALGDSSQPRWEDAPQWQRESALHGVRLHRAGEAGPRASHEAWMAEKLAQGWTWRPEKDALRKEHPCMVPFEALPREQQAKDFIFAAVVRALLSL
;
A
#
# COMPACT_ATOMS: atom_id res chain seq x y z
N MET A 1 -2.40 -7.51 18.67
CA MET A 1 -2.50 -6.20 18.00
C MET A 1 -3.67 -6.20 17.05
N GLN A 2 -4.47 -5.16 17.08
CA GLN A 2 -5.64 -5.06 16.21
C GLN A 2 -5.23 -4.67 14.78
N ASP A 3 -6.07 -5.03 13.81
CA ASP A 3 -5.78 -4.78 12.39
C ASP A 3 -5.53 -3.30 12.09
N GLU A 4 -6.28 -2.40 12.72
CA GLU A 4 -6.09 -0.97 12.53
C GLU A 4 -4.73 -0.48 13.05
N GLN A 5 -4.25 -1.04 14.15
CA GLN A 5 -2.92 -0.73 14.69
C GLN A 5 -1.83 -1.21 13.73
N ILE A 6 -2.01 -2.40 13.17
CA ILE A 6 -1.08 -2.96 12.17
C ILE A 6 -1.07 -2.08 10.92
N ALA A 7 -2.24 -1.67 10.45
CA ALA A 7 -2.36 -0.79 9.28
C ALA A 7 -1.64 0.55 9.51
N ARG A 8 -1.75 1.12 10.70
CA ARG A 8 -1.02 2.33 11.07
C ARG A 8 0.48 2.13 11.01
N VAL A 9 0.99 1.03 11.54
CA VAL A 9 2.43 0.72 11.48
C VAL A 9 2.88 0.61 10.03
N CYS A 10 2.14 -0.11 9.20
CA CYS A 10 2.45 -0.24 7.79
C CYS A 10 2.51 1.11 7.08
N HIS A 11 1.54 1.99 7.36
CA HIS A 11 1.51 3.32 6.77
C HIS A 11 2.73 4.15 7.16
N GLU A 12 3.08 4.15 8.47
CA GLU A 12 4.21 4.94 8.94
C GLU A 12 5.54 4.39 8.44
N VAL A 13 5.68 3.08 8.32
CA VAL A 13 6.88 2.46 7.73
C VAL A 13 7.00 2.84 6.25
N ASN A 14 5.90 2.78 5.51
CA ASN A 14 5.90 3.20 4.10
C ASN A 14 6.22 4.69 3.95
N ARG A 15 5.69 5.52 4.83
CA ARG A 15 5.98 6.95 4.83
C ARG A 15 7.47 7.19 5.03
N ALA A 16 8.09 6.52 6.00
CA ALA A 16 9.53 6.64 6.24
C ALA A 16 10.35 6.15 5.03
N TYR A 17 9.93 5.06 4.42
CA TYR A 17 10.59 4.54 3.21
C TYR A 17 10.51 5.55 2.06
N CYS A 18 9.34 6.15 1.85
CA CYS A 18 9.18 7.19 0.82
C CYS A 18 10.07 8.39 1.09
N GLU A 19 10.15 8.85 2.34
CA GLU A 19 11.02 9.97 2.71
C GLU A 19 12.49 9.65 2.43
N ALA A 20 12.92 8.42 2.70
CA ALA A 20 14.28 7.98 2.40
C ALA A 20 14.59 8.05 0.91
N LEU A 21 13.60 7.90 0.05
CA LEU A 21 13.73 8.02 -1.41
C LEU A 21 13.52 9.45 -1.92
N GLY A 22 13.33 10.42 -1.02
CA GLY A 22 13.12 11.81 -1.40
C GLY A 22 11.67 12.20 -1.64
N ASP A 23 10.72 11.32 -1.33
CA ASP A 23 9.28 11.59 -1.48
C ASP A 23 8.64 11.90 -0.12
N SER A 24 8.33 13.16 0.13
CA SER A 24 7.69 13.62 1.36
C SER A 24 6.17 13.84 1.20
N SER A 25 5.56 13.28 0.16
CA SER A 25 4.15 13.49 -0.14
C SER A 25 3.18 12.70 0.74
N GLN A 26 3.67 11.68 1.46
CA GLN A 26 2.81 10.84 2.28
C GLN A 26 2.43 11.55 3.58
N PRO A 27 1.13 11.67 3.91
CA PRO A 27 0.70 12.28 5.17
C PRO A 27 0.97 11.33 6.34
N ARG A 28 0.99 11.89 7.56
CA ARG A 28 0.97 11.07 8.77
C ARG A 28 -0.36 10.30 8.81
N TRP A 29 -0.38 9.18 9.52
CA TRP A 29 -1.60 8.38 9.66
C TRP A 29 -2.80 9.21 10.14
N GLU A 30 -2.58 10.08 11.12
CA GLU A 30 -3.62 10.94 11.69
C GLU A 30 -4.21 11.91 10.66
N ASP A 31 -3.43 12.29 9.66
CA ASP A 31 -3.85 13.24 8.63
C ASP A 31 -4.24 12.55 7.32
N ALA A 32 -4.07 11.24 7.24
CA ALA A 32 -4.37 10.50 6.02
C ALA A 32 -5.89 10.48 5.78
N PRO A 33 -6.32 10.65 4.52
CA PRO A 33 -7.75 10.55 4.21
C PRO A 33 -8.27 9.15 4.51
N GLN A 34 -9.56 9.06 4.76
CA GLN A 34 -10.20 7.79 5.16
C GLN A 34 -9.96 6.68 4.13
N TRP A 35 -10.03 7.00 2.84
CA TRP A 35 -9.82 5.99 1.79
C TRP A 35 -8.42 5.37 1.86
N GLN A 36 -7.41 6.16 2.26
CA GLN A 36 -6.04 5.66 2.37
C GLN A 36 -5.89 4.73 3.58
N ARG A 37 -6.50 5.11 4.71
CA ARG A 37 -6.50 4.25 5.90
C ARG A 37 -7.27 2.96 5.67
N GLU A 38 -8.40 3.02 5.00
CA GLU A 38 -9.18 1.84 4.65
C GLU A 38 -8.45 0.91 3.69
N SER A 39 -7.69 1.46 2.75
CA SER A 39 -6.88 0.67 1.82
C SER A 39 -5.81 -0.12 2.58
N ALA A 40 -5.11 0.52 3.51
CA ALA A 40 -4.13 -0.17 4.34
C ALA A 40 -4.76 -1.26 5.19
N LEU A 41 -5.91 -0.97 5.80
CA LEU A 41 -6.66 -1.94 6.60
C LEU A 41 -7.11 -3.14 5.78
N HIS A 42 -7.58 -2.91 4.56
CA HIS A 42 -7.96 -3.97 3.64
C HIS A 42 -6.78 -4.91 3.35
N GLY A 43 -5.60 -4.34 3.10
CA GLY A 43 -4.37 -5.12 2.89
C GLY A 43 -4.01 -5.99 4.10
N VAL A 44 -4.15 -5.46 5.31
CA VAL A 44 -3.91 -6.24 6.54
C VAL A 44 -4.89 -7.41 6.64
N ARG A 45 -6.16 -7.18 6.37
CA ARG A 45 -7.20 -8.22 6.42
C ARG A 45 -6.98 -9.34 5.41
N LEU A 46 -6.48 -9.01 4.23
CA LEU A 46 -6.13 -10.02 3.22
C LEU A 46 -5.00 -10.92 3.71
N HIS A 47 -3.98 -10.35 4.36
CA HIS A 47 -2.91 -11.14 4.95
C HIS A 47 -3.43 -12.05 6.07
N ARG A 48 -4.33 -11.55 6.89
CA ARG A 48 -4.95 -12.35 7.95
C ARG A 48 -5.77 -13.51 7.38
N ALA A 49 -6.38 -13.32 6.22
CA ALA A 49 -7.16 -14.35 5.54
C ALA A 49 -6.28 -15.38 4.80
N GLY A 50 -4.96 -15.19 4.79
CA GLY A 50 -4.03 -16.12 4.16
C GLY A 50 -3.55 -15.71 2.77
N GLU A 51 -4.06 -14.62 2.22
CA GLU A 51 -3.60 -14.07 0.94
C GLU A 51 -2.40 -13.17 1.18
N ALA A 52 -1.22 -13.78 1.33
CA ALA A 52 -0.02 -13.10 1.76
C ALA A 52 1.01 -13.02 0.64
N GLY A 53 1.91 -12.04 0.78
CA GLY A 53 3.06 -11.85 -0.09
C GLY A 53 3.01 -10.56 -0.88
N PRO A 54 4.17 -10.11 -1.41
CA PRO A 54 4.27 -8.82 -2.10
C PRO A 54 3.42 -8.74 -3.38
N ARG A 55 3.40 -9.81 -4.18
CA ARG A 55 2.59 -9.85 -5.40
C ARG A 55 1.11 -9.76 -5.07
N ALA A 56 0.65 -10.55 -4.10
CA ALA A 56 -0.77 -10.54 -3.68
C ALA A 56 -1.18 -9.17 -3.15
N SER A 57 -0.31 -8.49 -2.39
CA SER A 57 -0.56 -7.14 -1.90
C SER A 57 -0.76 -6.15 -3.05
N HIS A 58 0.11 -6.19 -4.05
CA HIS A 58 -0.01 -5.29 -5.20
C HIS A 58 -1.27 -5.58 -6.02
N GLU A 59 -1.54 -6.85 -6.29
CA GLU A 59 -2.72 -7.26 -7.06
C GLU A 59 -4.02 -6.82 -6.36
N ALA A 60 -4.10 -6.97 -5.03
CA ALA A 60 -5.25 -6.52 -4.26
C ALA A 60 -5.40 -4.99 -4.31
N TRP A 61 -4.29 -4.26 -4.15
CA TRP A 61 -4.29 -2.81 -4.27
C TRP A 61 -4.78 -2.37 -5.66
N MET A 62 -4.25 -2.99 -6.71
CA MET A 62 -4.62 -2.64 -8.08
C MET A 62 -6.09 -2.95 -8.37
N ALA A 63 -6.58 -4.10 -7.91
CA ALA A 63 -7.99 -4.48 -8.08
C ALA A 63 -8.92 -3.46 -7.40
N GLU A 64 -8.57 -3.01 -6.19
CA GLU A 64 -9.32 -1.99 -5.47
C GLU A 64 -9.34 -0.66 -6.24
N LYS A 65 -8.18 -0.24 -6.76
CA LYS A 65 -8.07 0.99 -7.54
C LYS A 65 -8.86 0.90 -8.85
N LEU A 66 -8.79 -0.22 -9.54
CA LEU A 66 -9.59 -0.43 -10.76
C LEU A 66 -11.09 -0.34 -10.46
N ALA A 67 -11.54 -0.93 -9.37
CA ALA A 67 -12.95 -0.87 -8.96
C ALA A 67 -13.40 0.57 -8.65
N GLN A 68 -12.47 1.43 -8.21
CA GLN A 68 -12.71 2.84 -7.93
C GLN A 68 -12.57 3.74 -9.17
N GLY A 69 -12.26 3.17 -10.32
CA GLY A 69 -12.14 3.91 -11.58
C GLY A 69 -10.76 4.49 -11.87
N TRP A 70 -9.73 4.06 -11.17
CA TRP A 70 -8.37 4.50 -11.44
C TRP A 70 -7.83 3.87 -12.73
N THR A 71 -7.00 4.64 -13.44
CA THR A 71 -6.36 4.21 -14.69
C THR A 71 -4.86 4.50 -14.63
N TRP A 72 -4.12 3.83 -15.52
CA TRP A 72 -2.68 4.07 -15.62
C TRP A 72 -2.38 5.39 -16.32
N ARG A 73 -1.41 6.15 -15.77
CA ARG A 73 -0.76 7.28 -16.42
C ARG A 73 0.65 7.39 -15.88
N PRO A 74 1.60 7.98 -16.62
CA PRO A 74 2.99 8.06 -16.16
C PRO A 74 3.20 8.93 -14.92
N GLU A 75 2.26 9.81 -14.61
CA GLU A 75 2.31 10.65 -13.41
C GLU A 75 1.06 10.45 -12.57
N LYS A 76 1.25 10.46 -11.24
CA LYS A 76 0.13 10.32 -10.31
C LYS A 76 -0.72 11.59 -10.30
N ASP A 77 -2.03 11.42 -10.43
CA ASP A 77 -3.01 12.50 -10.29
C ASP A 77 -4.24 11.96 -9.56
N ALA A 78 -4.33 12.26 -8.27
CA ALA A 78 -5.40 11.74 -7.43
C ALA A 78 -6.78 12.29 -7.82
N LEU A 79 -6.84 13.53 -8.33
CA LEU A 79 -8.10 14.14 -8.76
C LEU A 79 -8.67 13.43 -9.99
N ARG A 80 -7.81 13.01 -10.91
CA ARG A 80 -8.20 12.28 -12.12
C ARG A 80 -8.18 10.77 -11.93
N LYS A 81 -7.78 10.29 -10.75
CA LYS A 81 -7.62 8.86 -10.44
C LYS A 81 -6.68 8.19 -11.43
N GLU A 82 -5.48 8.76 -11.56
CA GLU A 82 -4.42 8.26 -12.43
C GLU A 82 -3.20 7.89 -11.60
N HIS A 83 -2.60 6.74 -11.90
CA HIS A 83 -1.46 6.26 -11.11
C HIS A 83 -0.50 5.45 -11.98
N PRO A 84 0.82 5.69 -11.88
CA PRO A 84 1.81 4.95 -12.68
C PRO A 84 2.01 3.50 -12.23
N CYS A 85 1.59 3.14 -11.03
CA CYS A 85 1.71 1.77 -10.52
C CYS A 85 0.54 0.86 -10.90
N MET A 86 -0.37 1.31 -11.77
CA MET A 86 -1.47 0.50 -12.30
C MET A 86 -0.95 -0.43 -13.40
N VAL A 87 -0.01 -1.29 -13.04
CA VAL A 87 0.66 -2.25 -13.94
C VAL A 87 0.89 -3.56 -13.16
N PRO A 88 1.14 -4.69 -13.83
CA PRO A 88 1.48 -5.93 -13.13
C PRO A 88 2.69 -5.73 -12.21
N PHE A 89 2.74 -6.51 -11.14
CA PHE A 89 3.80 -6.41 -10.14
C PHE A 89 5.21 -6.46 -10.76
N GLU A 90 5.41 -7.36 -11.71
CA GLU A 90 6.70 -7.54 -12.37
C GLU A 90 7.15 -6.33 -13.19
N ALA A 91 6.21 -5.49 -13.61
CA ALA A 91 6.50 -4.28 -14.38
C ALA A 91 6.83 -3.08 -13.49
N LEU A 92 6.66 -3.18 -12.17
CA LEU A 92 6.99 -2.11 -11.26
C LEU A 92 8.50 -1.93 -11.13
N PRO A 93 8.99 -0.68 -11.00
CA PRO A 93 10.38 -0.45 -10.57
C PRO A 93 10.67 -1.14 -9.24
N ARG A 94 11.93 -1.48 -8.98
CA ARG A 94 12.31 -2.16 -7.74
C ARG A 94 11.92 -1.39 -6.48
N GLU A 95 12.03 -0.06 -6.51
CA GLU A 95 11.65 0.78 -5.37
C GLU A 95 10.17 0.65 -5.05
N GLN A 96 9.33 0.44 -6.06
CA GLN A 96 7.90 0.25 -5.86
C GLN A 96 7.59 -1.17 -5.39
N GLN A 97 8.25 -2.17 -5.98
CA GLN A 97 8.12 -3.56 -5.52
C GLN A 97 8.51 -3.68 -4.04
N ALA A 98 9.55 -2.96 -3.62
CA ALA A 98 10.03 -2.97 -2.24
C ALA A 98 8.93 -2.59 -1.24
N LYS A 99 8.03 -1.68 -1.59
CA LYS A 99 6.91 -1.29 -0.73
C LYS A 99 6.02 -2.48 -0.40
N ASP A 100 5.76 -3.34 -1.38
CA ASP A 100 4.92 -4.53 -1.18
C ASP A 100 5.62 -5.58 -0.34
N PHE A 101 6.94 -5.75 -0.52
CA PHE A 101 7.75 -6.62 0.33
C PHE A 101 7.74 -6.14 1.78
N ILE A 102 7.91 -4.84 2.00
CA ILE A 102 7.93 -4.23 3.33
C ILE A 102 6.56 -4.40 3.99
N PHE A 103 5.49 -4.08 3.27
CA PHE A 103 4.12 -4.23 3.79
C PHE A 103 3.87 -5.67 4.25
N ALA A 104 4.17 -6.64 3.40
CA ALA A 104 3.96 -8.05 3.70
C ALA A 104 4.77 -8.50 4.93
N ALA A 105 6.03 -8.06 5.01
CA ALA A 105 6.90 -8.42 6.13
C ALA A 105 6.41 -7.84 7.45
N VAL A 106 5.99 -6.57 7.46
CA VAL A 106 5.49 -5.90 8.66
C VAL A 106 4.21 -6.57 9.14
N VAL A 107 3.26 -6.82 8.24
CA VAL A 107 1.99 -7.47 8.62
C VAL A 107 2.26 -8.85 9.19
N ARG A 108 3.08 -9.66 8.52
CA ARG A 108 3.39 -11.01 8.97
C ARG A 108 4.02 -11.01 10.37
N ALA A 109 4.98 -10.11 10.58
CA ALA A 109 5.66 -10.01 11.88
C ALA A 109 4.69 -9.60 12.98
N LEU A 110 3.82 -8.63 12.73
CA LEU A 110 2.88 -8.13 13.74
C LEU A 110 1.73 -9.08 14.00
N LEU A 111 1.28 -9.84 12.99
CA LEU A 111 0.22 -10.84 13.18
C LEU A 111 0.67 -12.00 14.08
N SER A 112 1.97 -12.23 14.19
CA SER A 112 2.51 -13.30 15.03
C SER A 112 2.75 -12.87 16.48
N LEU A 113 2.49 -11.63 16.82
CA LEU A 113 2.64 -11.14 18.20
C LEU A 113 1.44 -11.49 19.06
#